data_8fc172a9fcad2a5a37bfd0970e741d87
#
_entry.id   8fc172a9fcad2a5a37bfd0970e741d87
#
_cell.length_a   1.000
_cell.length_b   1.000
_cell.length_c   1.000
_cell.angle_alpha   90.00
_cell.angle_beta   90.00
_cell.angle_gamma   90.00
#
_symmetry.space_group_name_H-M   'P 1'
#
loop_
_entity.id
_entity.type
_entity.pdbx_description
1 polymer ?
#
loop_
_entity_poly.entity_id
_entity_poly.type
_entity_poly.pdbx_seq_one_letter_code
_entity_poly.pdbx_strand_id
1 'polypeptide(L)'
;MAYQIRQGRLEDVTDLAEVEAACFPAAEAADEESLKERMTAFPECFFVAEEKTEDGFGKIIGFINGADVDQQTICDEMFEDTGWHKKDGRYQSIFGLDVIGSKRRQGVAAALMNRMIEDAKEKGRAGLILTCKDRLIHYYEKFGYRNLGVSASVHGGAVWYDMILEFGKGQDKG
;
A
#
# COMPACT_ATOMS: atom_id res chain seq x y z
N MET A 1 4.48 -0.24 -22.55
CA MET A 1 3.16 -0.11 -21.96
C MET A 1 3.00 1.30 -21.41
N ALA A 2 1.87 1.95 -21.72
CA ALA A 2 1.58 3.28 -21.22
C ALA A 2 0.60 3.20 -20.07
N TYR A 3 1.00 3.70 -18.91
CA TYR A 3 0.12 3.83 -17.75
C TYR A 3 0.52 5.09 -16.97
N GLN A 4 -0.39 5.53 -16.12
CA GLN A 4 -0.11 6.65 -15.24
C GLN A 4 -0.49 6.27 -13.81
N ILE A 5 0.15 6.95 -12.86
CA ILE A 5 -0.19 6.79 -11.43
C ILE A 5 -0.88 8.07 -11.00
N ARG A 6 -2.02 7.91 -10.35
CA ARG A 6 -2.82 9.01 -9.83
C ARG A 6 -3.39 8.66 -8.46
N GLN A 7 -3.87 9.67 -7.77
CA GLN A 7 -4.57 9.45 -6.50
C GLN A 7 -5.88 8.70 -6.76
N GLY A 8 -6.25 7.81 -5.83
CA GLY A 8 -7.51 7.08 -5.91
C GLY A 8 -8.73 7.97 -5.67
N ARG A 9 -9.87 7.51 -6.16
CA ARG A 9 -11.15 8.20 -6.03
C ARG A 9 -12.22 7.19 -5.62
N LEU A 10 -13.28 7.70 -5.00
CA LEU A 10 -14.36 6.83 -4.54
C LEU A 10 -14.96 5.99 -5.67
N GLU A 11 -15.06 6.55 -6.86
CA GLU A 11 -15.59 5.84 -8.04
C GLU A 11 -14.72 4.67 -8.50
N ASP A 12 -13.47 4.57 -8.01
CA ASP A 12 -12.57 3.47 -8.35
C ASP A 12 -12.85 2.20 -7.55
N VAL A 13 -13.57 2.31 -6.43
CA VAL A 13 -13.64 1.26 -5.41
C VAL A 13 -14.05 -0.10 -5.95
N THR A 14 -15.03 -0.16 -6.84
CA THR A 14 -15.48 -1.43 -7.41
C THR A 14 -14.35 -2.12 -8.18
N ASP A 15 -13.63 -1.37 -9.00
CA ASP A 15 -12.49 -1.91 -9.75
C ASP A 15 -11.35 -2.32 -8.83
N LEU A 16 -11.10 -1.55 -7.78
CA LEU A 16 -10.05 -1.88 -6.81
C LEU A 16 -10.38 -3.18 -6.08
N ALA A 17 -11.65 -3.41 -5.73
CA ALA A 17 -12.06 -4.64 -5.09
C ALA A 17 -11.82 -5.85 -5.99
N GLU A 18 -12.03 -5.72 -7.29
CA GLU A 18 -11.75 -6.78 -8.25
C GLU A 18 -10.26 -7.08 -8.33
N VAL A 19 -9.43 -6.05 -8.36
CA VAL A 19 -7.96 -6.21 -8.39
C VAL A 19 -7.49 -6.88 -7.10
N GLU A 20 -8.00 -6.44 -5.97
CA GLU A 20 -7.64 -7.01 -4.66
C GLU A 20 -7.99 -8.50 -4.60
N ALA A 21 -9.18 -8.86 -5.04
CA ALA A 21 -9.64 -10.25 -5.04
C ALA A 21 -8.80 -11.13 -5.98
N ALA A 22 -8.28 -10.56 -7.06
CA ALA A 22 -7.43 -11.28 -7.99
C ALA A 22 -6.00 -11.47 -7.44
N CYS A 23 -5.57 -10.59 -6.54
CA CYS A 23 -4.19 -10.58 -6.02
C CYS A 23 -4.00 -11.39 -4.73
N PHE A 24 -5.05 -11.54 -3.92
CA PHE A 24 -4.94 -12.13 -2.58
C PHE A 24 -5.98 -13.22 -2.35
N PRO A 25 -5.63 -14.23 -1.50
CA PRO A 25 -6.63 -15.22 -1.07
C PRO A 25 -7.81 -14.52 -0.36
N ALA A 26 -8.98 -15.14 -0.43
CA ALA A 26 -10.19 -14.57 0.15
C ALA A 26 -10.03 -14.19 1.63
N ALA A 27 -9.26 -14.97 2.39
CA ALA A 27 -9.03 -14.70 3.82
C ALA A 27 -8.18 -13.46 4.07
N GLU A 28 -7.46 -12.96 3.05
CA GLU A 28 -6.57 -11.81 3.17
C GLU A 28 -7.09 -10.58 2.45
N ALA A 29 -7.88 -10.76 1.39
CA ALA A 29 -8.34 -9.66 0.56
C ALA A 29 -9.33 -8.77 1.29
N ALA A 30 -9.15 -7.44 1.16
CA ALA A 30 -10.16 -6.49 1.59
C ALA A 30 -11.32 -6.54 0.61
N ASP A 31 -12.54 -6.51 1.13
CA ASP A 31 -13.72 -6.49 0.27
C ASP A 31 -14.06 -5.06 -0.16
N GLU A 32 -15.06 -4.94 -1.03
CA GLU A 32 -15.45 -3.65 -1.58
C GLU A 32 -15.87 -2.66 -0.49
N GLU A 33 -16.59 -3.12 0.52
CA GLU A 33 -17.03 -2.27 1.61
C GLU A 33 -15.84 -1.71 2.42
N SER A 34 -14.87 -2.57 2.73
CA SER A 34 -13.66 -2.15 3.43
C SER A 34 -12.89 -1.12 2.63
N LEU A 35 -12.74 -1.34 1.33
CA LEU A 35 -12.05 -0.39 0.46
C LEU A 35 -12.79 0.93 0.38
N LYS A 36 -14.12 0.89 0.35
CA LYS A 36 -14.94 2.10 0.34
C LYS A 36 -14.76 2.91 1.62
N GLU A 37 -14.74 2.22 2.77
CA GLU A 37 -14.49 2.88 4.05
C GLU A 37 -13.13 3.56 4.09
N ARG A 38 -12.10 2.86 3.63
CA ARG A 38 -10.74 3.42 3.54
C ARG A 38 -10.68 4.62 2.60
N MET A 39 -11.28 4.49 1.42
CA MET A 39 -11.27 5.57 0.42
C MET A 39 -12.01 6.80 0.93
N THR A 40 -13.05 6.61 1.74
CA THR A 40 -13.78 7.70 2.36
C THR A 40 -12.95 8.37 3.44
N ALA A 41 -12.22 7.57 4.23
CA ALA A 41 -11.45 8.08 5.37
C ALA A 41 -10.11 8.69 4.98
N PHE A 42 -9.40 8.09 4.02
CA PHE A 42 -8.07 8.58 3.62
C PHE A 42 -7.78 8.39 2.13
N PRO A 43 -8.55 9.07 1.27
CA PRO A 43 -8.33 8.97 -0.18
C PRO A 43 -6.94 9.42 -0.61
N GLU A 44 -6.32 10.33 0.15
CA GLU A 44 -4.97 10.82 -0.12
C GLU A 44 -3.89 9.75 0.06
N CYS A 45 -4.24 8.61 0.65
CA CYS A 45 -3.32 7.48 0.87
C CYS A 45 -3.56 6.34 -0.12
N PHE A 46 -4.27 6.61 -1.21
CA PHE A 46 -4.47 5.65 -2.30
C PHE A 46 -3.82 6.18 -3.57
N PHE A 47 -3.00 5.35 -4.20
CA PHE A 47 -2.49 5.62 -5.54
C PHE A 47 -2.84 4.45 -6.45
N VAL A 48 -3.27 4.79 -7.66
CA VAL A 48 -3.81 3.85 -8.63
C VAL A 48 -2.99 3.92 -9.91
N ALA A 49 -2.63 2.76 -10.45
CA ALA A 49 -2.01 2.67 -11.76
C ALA A 49 -3.10 2.39 -12.79
N GLU A 50 -3.24 3.29 -13.75
CA GLU A 50 -4.29 3.27 -14.73
C GLU A 50 -3.68 3.17 -16.13
N GLU A 51 -4.04 2.12 -16.86
CA GLU A 51 -3.49 1.84 -18.17
C GLU A 51 -4.21 2.66 -19.25
N LYS A 52 -3.44 3.11 -20.22
CA LYS A 52 -3.99 3.79 -21.39
C LYS A 52 -4.70 2.78 -22.28
N THR A 53 -5.91 3.11 -22.70
CA THR A 53 -6.71 2.36 -23.64
C THR A 53 -6.93 3.21 -24.89
N GLU A 54 -7.66 2.69 -25.88
CA GLU A 54 -7.96 3.44 -27.09
C GLU A 54 -8.72 4.74 -26.79
N ASP A 55 -9.53 4.71 -25.74
CA ASP A 55 -10.35 5.85 -25.33
C ASP A 55 -9.67 6.75 -24.30
N GLY A 56 -8.33 6.59 -24.10
CA GLY A 56 -7.59 7.30 -23.09
C GLY A 56 -7.22 6.40 -21.92
N PHE A 57 -7.07 6.97 -20.71
CA PHE A 57 -6.79 6.16 -19.53
C PHE A 57 -8.11 5.68 -18.92
N GLY A 58 -8.15 4.45 -18.44
CA GLY A 58 -9.37 3.95 -17.84
C GLY A 58 -9.28 2.58 -17.18
N LYS A 59 -8.30 1.75 -17.54
CA LYS A 59 -8.21 0.42 -16.96
C LYS A 59 -7.26 0.40 -15.77
N ILE A 60 -7.78 0.10 -14.60
CA ILE A 60 -6.96 -0.01 -13.39
C ILE A 60 -6.21 -1.34 -13.41
N ILE A 61 -4.88 -1.28 -13.32
CA ILE A 61 -4.00 -2.44 -13.36
C ILE A 61 -3.29 -2.71 -12.05
N GLY A 62 -3.39 -1.79 -11.09
CA GLY A 62 -2.81 -1.97 -9.77
C GLY A 62 -3.11 -0.79 -8.88
N PHE A 63 -2.85 -0.96 -7.59
CA PHE A 63 -2.98 0.14 -6.63
C PHE A 63 -2.23 -0.16 -5.34
N ILE A 64 -2.01 0.89 -4.56
CA ILE A 64 -1.38 0.82 -3.25
C ILE A 64 -2.20 1.65 -2.28
N ASN A 65 -2.34 1.19 -1.05
CA ASN A 65 -3.10 1.92 -0.03
C ASN A 65 -2.63 1.59 1.38
N GLY A 66 -2.92 2.52 2.30
CA GLY A 66 -2.70 2.32 3.71
C GLY A 66 -2.95 3.60 4.48
N ALA A 67 -3.18 3.49 5.78
CA ALA A 67 -3.44 4.64 6.65
C ALA A 67 -2.14 5.28 7.14
N ASP A 68 -2.20 6.54 7.52
CA ASP A 68 -1.13 7.19 8.29
C ASP A 68 -1.36 6.88 9.77
N VAL A 69 -0.33 6.40 10.44
CA VAL A 69 -0.44 5.97 11.85
C VAL A 69 0.82 6.39 12.62
N ASP A 70 0.73 6.37 13.95
CA ASP A 70 1.89 6.67 14.79
C ASP A 70 2.71 5.42 15.13
N GLN A 71 2.15 4.24 14.95
CA GLN A 71 2.78 2.98 15.29
C GLN A 71 3.88 2.62 14.29
N GLN A 72 4.89 1.91 14.76
CA GLN A 72 5.99 1.44 13.92
C GLN A 72 5.74 0.06 13.32
N THR A 73 4.66 -0.59 13.71
CA THR A 73 4.25 -1.88 13.15
C THR A 73 2.74 -1.89 12.94
N ILE A 74 2.29 -2.72 12.00
CA ILE A 74 0.87 -2.87 11.69
C ILE A 74 0.24 -3.90 12.62
N CYS A 75 -0.93 -3.56 13.19
CA CYS A 75 -1.75 -4.53 13.91
C CYS A 75 -2.97 -4.88 13.05
N ASP A 76 -3.54 -6.06 13.30
CA ASP A 76 -4.66 -6.56 12.49
C ASP A 76 -5.87 -5.63 12.51
N GLU A 77 -6.10 -4.96 13.63
CA GLU A 77 -7.23 -4.02 13.77
C GLU A 77 -7.16 -2.86 12.78
N MET A 78 -5.97 -2.49 12.33
CA MET A 78 -5.81 -1.40 11.37
C MET A 78 -6.47 -1.70 10.03
N PHE A 79 -6.52 -2.98 9.64
CA PHE A 79 -7.12 -3.37 8.36
C PHE A 79 -8.63 -3.15 8.33
N GLU A 80 -9.27 -3.22 9.49
CA GLU A 80 -10.74 -3.19 9.60
C GLU A 80 -11.28 -1.88 10.14
N ASP A 81 -10.45 -1.11 10.85
CA ASP A 81 -10.89 0.10 11.54
C ASP A 81 -10.16 1.33 11.00
N THR A 82 -10.86 2.14 10.20
CA THR A 82 -10.28 3.36 9.64
C THR A 82 -9.98 4.41 10.71
N GLY A 83 -10.47 4.22 11.91
CA GLY A 83 -10.19 5.12 13.05
C GLY A 83 -8.73 5.16 13.46
N TRP A 84 -7.92 4.20 13.02
CA TRP A 84 -6.48 4.23 13.27
C TRP A 84 -5.77 5.32 12.46
N HIS A 85 -6.39 5.76 11.37
CA HIS A 85 -5.78 6.79 10.52
C HIS A 85 -5.68 8.11 11.28
N LYS A 86 -4.49 8.70 11.26
CA LYS A 86 -4.21 10.02 11.83
C LYS A 86 -3.63 10.90 10.73
N LYS A 87 -4.29 12.00 10.45
CA LYS A 87 -3.88 12.91 9.37
C LYS A 87 -2.42 13.34 9.46
N ASP A 88 -1.88 13.46 10.68
CA ASP A 88 -0.49 13.84 10.91
C ASP A 88 0.31 12.68 11.53
N GLY A 89 -0.09 11.45 11.24
CA GLY A 89 0.60 10.25 11.71
C GLY A 89 2.05 10.22 11.27
N ARG A 90 2.89 9.54 12.03
CA ARG A 90 4.33 9.52 11.79
C ARG A 90 4.73 8.59 10.64
N TYR A 91 3.97 7.53 10.41
CA TYR A 91 4.31 6.50 9.42
C TYR A 91 3.17 6.28 8.45
N GLN A 92 3.51 6.14 7.18
CA GLN A 92 2.58 5.68 6.17
C GLN A 92 2.56 4.15 6.21
N SER A 93 1.43 3.56 6.57
CA SER A 93 1.32 2.10 6.49
C SER A 93 0.98 1.68 5.06
N ILE A 94 1.30 0.43 4.72
CA ILE A 94 0.91 -0.17 3.45
C ILE A 94 0.04 -1.38 3.78
N PHE A 95 -1.24 -1.29 3.45
CA PHE A 95 -2.17 -2.40 3.66
C PHE A 95 -2.21 -3.34 2.46
N GLY A 96 -1.90 -2.83 1.29
CA GLY A 96 -1.85 -3.64 0.09
C GLY A 96 -1.10 -2.96 -1.04
N LEU A 97 -0.42 -3.77 -1.81
CA LEU A 97 0.27 -3.36 -3.05
C LEU A 97 -0.11 -4.40 -4.08
N ASP A 98 -0.99 -4.03 -4.97
CA ASP A 98 -1.65 -4.95 -5.89
C ASP A 98 -1.31 -4.61 -7.34
N VAL A 99 -0.97 -5.64 -8.13
CA VAL A 99 -0.84 -5.50 -9.58
C VAL A 99 -1.44 -6.75 -10.20
N ILE A 100 -2.32 -6.59 -11.20
CA ILE A 100 -2.96 -7.73 -11.85
C ILE A 100 -1.90 -8.62 -12.51
N GLY A 101 -2.18 -9.94 -12.54
CA GLY A 101 -1.18 -10.93 -12.96
C GLY A 101 -0.58 -10.67 -14.33
N SER A 102 -1.39 -10.23 -15.31
CA SER A 102 -0.91 -9.95 -16.67
C SER A 102 0.04 -8.75 -16.75
N LYS A 103 0.09 -7.91 -15.71
CA LYS A 103 0.91 -6.70 -15.67
C LYS A 103 2.07 -6.78 -14.68
N ARG A 104 2.26 -7.93 -14.05
CA ARG A 104 3.38 -8.13 -13.12
C ARG A 104 4.71 -8.16 -13.89
N ARG A 105 5.79 -7.85 -13.17
CA ARG A 105 7.16 -7.81 -13.68
C ARG A 105 7.38 -6.73 -14.75
N GLN A 106 6.52 -5.72 -14.78
CA GLN A 106 6.65 -4.58 -15.70
C GLN A 106 6.93 -3.27 -14.96
N GLY A 107 7.31 -3.38 -13.69
CA GLY A 107 7.69 -2.21 -12.88
C GLY A 107 6.53 -1.44 -12.26
N VAL A 108 5.29 -1.88 -12.44
CA VAL A 108 4.12 -1.16 -11.92
C VAL A 108 4.11 -1.13 -10.39
N ALA A 109 4.39 -2.27 -9.74
CA ALA A 109 4.43 -2.32 -8.28
C ALA A 109 5.51 -1.39 -7.73
N ALA A 110 6.69 -1.39 -8.33
CA ALA A 110 7.78 -0.51 -7.91
C ALA A 110 7.39 0.96 -8.08
N ALA A 111 6.72 1.30 -9.18
CA ALA A 111 6.28 2.66 -9.43
C ALA A 111 5.26 3.11 -8.40
N LEU A 112 4.32 2.24 -8.02
CA LEU A 112 3.34 2.54 -6.98
C LEU A 112 4.00 2.72 -5.62
N MET A 113 4.92 1.83 -5.24
CA MET A 113 5.65 1.95 -3.98
C MET A 113 6.47 3.23 -3.94
N ASN A 114 7.19 3.54 -5.01
CA ASN A 114 8.01 4.76 -5.06
C ASN A 114 7.15 6.02 -4.97
N ARG A 115 5.96 6.02 -5.57
CA ARG A 115 5.05 7.15 -5.44
C ARG A 115 4.60 7.34 -4.00
N MET A 116 4.30 6.24 -3.30
CA MET A 116 3.91 6.30 -1.90
C MET A 116 5.06 6.78 -1.01
N ILE A 117 6.28 6.33 -1.30
CA ILE A 117 7.48 6.77 -0.57
C ILE A 117 7.70 8.28 -0.75
N GLU A 118 7.59 8.77 -1.99
CA GLU A 118 7.75 10.19 -2.26
C GLU A 118 6.69 11.03 -1.56
N ASP A 119 5.44 10.55 -1.59
CA ASP A 119 4.33 11.23 -0.92
C ASP A 119 4.56 11.30 0.59
N ALA A 120 5.03 10.22 1.20
CA ALA A 120 5.33 10.18 2.62
C ALA A 120 6.44 11.17 2.98
N LYS A 121 7.48 11.28 2.14
CA LYS A 121 8.55 12.26 2.35
C LYS A 121 8.03 13.68 2.28
N GLU A 122 7.20 13.98 1.29
CA GLU A 122 6.64 15.33 1.12
C GLU A 122 5.76 15.73 2.29
N LYS A 123 5.05 14.76 2.87
CA LYS A 123 4.19 15.00 4.04
C LYS A 123 4.97 15.08 5.35
N GLY A 124 6.28 14.83 5.31
CA GLY A 124 7.11 14.86 6.51
C GLY A 124 6.96 13.66 7.41
N ARG A 125 6.54 12.51 6.89
CA ARG A 125 6.46 11.27 7.67
C ARG A 125 7.84 10.80 8.08
N ALA A 126 7.93 10.07 9.19
CA ALA A 126 9.19 9.47 9.62
C ALA A 126 9.59 8.27 8.77
N GLY A 127 8.62 7.65 8.11
CA GLY A 127 8.88 6.51 7.24
C GLY A 127 7.61 5.78 6.86
N LEU A 128 7.79 4.54 6.42
CA LEU A 128 6.68 3.66 6.02
C LEU A 128 6.80 2.32 6.73
N ILE A 129 5.66 1.68 6.95
CA ILE A 129 5.60 0.36 7.57
C ILE A 129 4.71 -0.57 6.75
N LEU A 130 5.05 -1.85 6.75
CA LEU A 130 4.23 -2.87 6.12
C LEU A 130 4.43 -4.22 6.80
N THR A 131 3.56 -5.16 6.49
CA THR A 131 3.80 -6.57 6.78
C THR A 131 3.85 -7.33 5.46
N CYS A 132 4.68 -8.38 5.41
CA CYS A 132 4.77 -9.20 4.20
C CYS A 132 5.06 -10.65 4.57
N LYS A 133 4.81 -11.54 3.61
CA LYS A 133 5.19 -12.93 3.74
C LYS A 133 6.69 -13.08 3.49
N ASP A 134 7.31 -14.13 4.01
CA ASP A 134 8.75 -14.31 3.98
C ASP A 134 9.34 -14.23 2.56
N ARG A 135 8.64 -14.73 1.57
CA ARG A 135 9.12 -14.72 0.18
C ARG A 135 9.25 -13.30 -0.40
N LEU A 136 8.65 -12.30 0.25
CA LEU A 136 8.66 -10.92 -0.22
C LEU A 136 9.63 -10.02 0.57
N ILE A 137 10.26 -10.54 1.62
CA ILE A 137 11.17 -9.74 2.45
C ILE A 137 12.27 -9.11 1.58
N HIS A 138 12.93 -9.92 0.76
CA HIS A 138 14.02 -9.43 -0.08
C HIS A 138 13.53 -8.38 -1.09
N TYR A 139 12.35 -8.57 -1.63
CA TYR A 139 11.76 -7.59 -2.54
C TYR A 139 11.63 -6.21 -1.90
N TYR A 140 11.09 -6.16 -0.67
CA TYR A 140 10.91 -4.89 0.02
C TYR A 140 12.22 -4.31 0.53
N GLU A 141 13.20 -5.16 0.86
CA GLU A 141 14.52 -4.66 1.23
C GLU A 141 15.15 -3.82 0.14
N LYS A 142 14.83 -4.09 -1.12
CA LYS A 142 15.35 -3.29 -2.25
C LYS A 142 14.88 -1.85 -2.22
N PHE A 143 13.76 -1.56 -1.59
CA PHE A 143 13.28 -0.18 -1.42
C PHE A 143 13.90 0.51 -0.21
N GLY A 144 14.60 -0.23 0.63
CA GLY A 144 15.19 0.29 1.86
C GLY A 144 14.49 -0.14 3.13
N TYR A 145 13.48 -1.02 3.02
CA TYR A 145 12.83 -1.56 4.22
C TYR A 145 13.76 -2.47 4.98
N ARG A 146 13.63 -2.45 6.31
CA ARG A 146 14.39 -3.29 7.23
C ARG A 146 13.42 -4.29 7.86
N ASN A 147 13.80 -5.57 7.90
CA ASN A 147 13.02 -6.63 8.49
C ASN A 147 13.11 -6.55 10.02
N LEU A 148 11.98 -6.42 10.69
CA LEU A 148 11.90 -6.36 12.15
C LEU A 148 11.61 -7.73 12.77
N GLY A 149 11.39 -8.76 11.96
CA GLY A 149 11.08 -10.11 12.44
C GLY A 149 9.60 -10.45 12.31
N VAL A 150 9.23 -11.59 12.88
CA VAL A 150 7.86 -12.09 12.79
C VAL A 150 6.90 -11.11 13.46
N SER A 151 5.86 -10.74 12.72
CA SER A 151 4.82 -9.85 13.20
C SER A 151 3.87 -10.53 14.17
N ALA A 152 3.25 -9.74 15.04
CA ALA A 152 2.13 -10.21 15.85
C ALA A 152 0.87 -10.43 15.01
N SER A 153 0.84 -9.94 13.77
CA SER A 153 -0.29 -10.10 12.87
C SER A 153 -0.50 -11.57 12.51
N VAL A 154 -1.76 -11.99 12.51
CA VAL A 154 -2.17 -13.32 12.06
C VAL A 154 -3.22 -13.22 10.95
N HIS A 155 -3.23 -12.10 10.25
CA HIS A 155 -4.20 -11.79 9.20
C HIS A 155 -4.28 -12.94 8.18
N GLY A 156 -5.50 -13.40 7.92
CA GLY A 156 -5.73 -14.51 7.01
C GLY A 156 -5.13 -15.84 7.46
N GLY A 157 -4.69 -15.96 8.72
CA GLY A 157 -4.05 -17.17 9.25
C GLY A 157 -2.63 -17.40 8.76
N ALA A 158 -2.02 -16.40 8.12
CA ALA A 158 -0.66 -16.50 7.58
C ALA A 158 0.37 -15.96 8.57
N VAL A 159 1.64 -16.30 8.31
CA VAL A 159 2.78 -15.74 9.07
C VAL A 159 3.27 -14.50 8.32
N TRP A 160 3.36 -13.40 9.04
CA TRP A 160 3.76 -12.10 8.48
C TRP A 160 5.03 -11.61 9.16
N TYR A 161 5.78 -10.78 8.44
CA TYR A 161 6.99 -10.13 8.93
C TYR A 161 6.80 -8.63 8.90
N ASP A 162 7.15 -7.97 9.99
CA ASP A 162 7.10 -6.52 10.07
C ASP A 162 8.29 -5.91 9.34
N MET A 163 8.03 -4.93 8.49
CA MET A 163 9.05 -4.22 7.74
C MET A 163 8.90 -2.72 7.97
N ILE A 164 10.01 -2.02 8.08
CA ILE A 164 10.00 -0.57 8.26
C ILE A 164 11.03 0.08 7.34
N LEU A 165 10.62 1.17 6.70
CA LEU A 165 11.53 2.04 5.95
C LEU A 165 11.54 3.37 6.69
N GLU A 166 12.67 3.71 7.32
CA GLU A 166 12.79 4.96 8.05
C GLU A 166 13.60 5.94 7.21
N PHE A 167 13.09 7.16 7.11
CA PHE A 167 13.84 8.21 6.44
C PHE A 167 14.97 8.62 7.39
N GLY A 168 16.19 8.34 6.97
CA GLY A 168 17.33 8.39 7.84
C GLY A 168 17.58 9.77 8.46
N LYS A 169 18.05 9.75 9.69
CA LYS A 169 18.43 10.97 10.39
C LYS A 169 19.50 11.76 9.64
N GLY A 170 20.35 11.07 8.88
CA GLY A 170 21.34 11.71 8.05
C GLY A 170 20.73 12.53 6.92
N GLN A 171 19.55 12.15 6.46
CA GLN A 171 18.85 12.89 5.41
C GLN A 171 18.26 14.19 5.93
N ASP A 172 17.89 14.22 7.19
CA ASP A 172 17.34 15.40 7.83
C ASP A 172 18.37 16.52 7.97
N LYS A 173 19.62 16.17 7.86
CA LYS A 173 20.73 17.09 8.00
C LYS A 173 21.15 17.71 6.68
N GLY A 174 20.58 17.19 5.62
CA GLY A 174 20.92 17.61 4.25
C GLY A 174 20.54 19.02 3.94
#